data_7a568a7beb885e68f264f7567cd66de5
#
_entry.id   7a568a7beb885e68f264f7567cd66de5
#
_cell.length_a   1.000
_cell.length_b   1.000
_cell.length_c   1.000
_cell.angle_alpha   90.00
_cell.angle_beta   90.00
_cell.angle_gamma   90.00
#
_symmetry.space_group_name_H-M   'P 1'
#
loop_
_entity.id
_entity.type
_entity.pdbx_description
1 polymer ?
#
loop_
_entity_poly.entity_id
_entity_poly.type
_entity_poly.pdbx_seq_one_letter_code
_entity_poly.pdbx_strand_id
1 'polypeptide(L)'
;MDGPAIHPRIPKMLPAHPFLISASVDDRRTGLVTLWAQQCSDLPPMISVAIPRGSVIETIIRDCRSFGLTALRESDRLISRRFDPPPARGEDPFVGMRLMTAKTGCPLLLRGEYWLDCELVGHLAPEGSHRLYIGHIVASGFFKAEETDDASAEGAAVSKAHAEA
;
A
#
# COMPACT_ATOMS: atom_id res chain seq x y z
N MET A 1 21.79 34.75 13.07
CA MET A 1 21.23 33.92 14.18
C MET A 1 20.75 32.66 13.57
N ASP A 2 21.56 31.60 13.68
CA ASP A 2 21.12 30.27 13.21
C ASP A 2 20.00 29.81 14.13
N GLY A 3 18.82 29.58 13.55
CA GLY A 3 17.69 28.99 14.27
C GLY A 3 18.03 27.57 14.78
N PRO A 4 17.20 26.99 15.68
CA PRO A 4 17.45 25.66 16.20
C PRO A 4 17.54 24.65 15.05
N ALA A 5 18.65 23.92 14.97
CA ALA A 5 18.88 22.92 13.94
C ALA A 5 17.92 21.72 14.13
N ILE A 6 17.38 21.20 13.03
CA ILE A 6 16.55 20.00 13.06
C ILE A 6 17.44 18.80 13.44
N HIS A 7 17.12 18.14 14.55
CA HIS A 7 17.81 16.92 14.95
C HIS A 7 17.49 15.78 13.96
N PRO A 8 18.48 15.17 13.27
CA PRO A 8 18.23 14.27 12.14
C PRO A 8 17.50 12.97 12.50
N ARG A 9 17.46 12.60 13.78
CA ARG A 9 16.77 11.39 14.26
C ARG A 9 15.28 11.63 14.55
N ILE A 10 14.86 12.85 14.87
CA ILE A 10 13.48 13.12 15.28
C ILE A 10 12.46 12.84 14.19
N PRO A 11 12.63 13.27 12.91
CA PRO A 11 11.68 12.92 11.86
C PRO A 11 11.51 11.43 11.65
N LYS A 12 12.55 10.63 11.94
CA LYS A 12 12.51 9.15 11.81
C LYS A 12 11.79 8.46 12.97
N MET A 13 11.46 9.18 14.03
CA MET A 13 10.71 8.66 15.19
C MET A 13 9.19 8.86 15.03
N LEU A 14 8.77 9.62 14.03
CA LEU A 14 7.35 9.78 13.75
C LEU A 14 6.73 8.45 13.30
N PRO A 15 5.50 8.14 13.73
CA PRO A 15 4.82 6.93 13.31
C PRO A 15 4.78 6.83 11.78
N ALA A 16 5.16 5.69 11.26
CA ALA A 16 5.15 5.39 9.84
C ALA A 16 4.68 3.96 9.62
N HIS A 17 3.83 3.75 8.63
CA HIS A 17 3.33 2.43 8.25
C HIS A 17 3.41 2.30 6.73
N PRO A 18 3.88 1.17 6.19
CA PRO A 18 3.97 1.00 4.75
C PRO A 18 2.59 0.79 4.13
N PHE A 19 2.24 1.66 3.20
CA PHE A 19 1.07 1.54 2.35
C PHE A 19 1.48 1.43 0.90
N LEU A 20 0.88 0.49 0.17
CA LEU A 20 0.88 0.51 -1.28
C LEU A 20 -0.28 1.40 -1.73
N ILE A 21 0.04 2.57 -2.31
CA ILE A 21 -0.94 3.38 -3.01
C ILE A 21 -1.01 2.93 -4.46
N SER A 22 -2.19 2.82 -5.02
CA SER A 22 -2.45 2.35 -6.37
C SER A 22 -3.50 3.20 -7.07
N ALA A 23 -3.39 3.31 -8.37
CA ALA A 23 -4.37 4.00 -9.20
C ALA A 23 -4.38 3.39 -10.60
N SER A 24 -5.51 3.55 -11.30
CA SER A 24 -5.67 3.12 -12.68
C SER A 24 -6.56 4.07 -13.47
N VAL A 25 -6.23 4.25 -14.74
CA VAL A 25 -7.06 4.95 -15.73
C VAL A 25 -6.89 4.26 -17.08
N ASP A 26 -8.00 3.90 -17.71
CA ASP A 26 -8.02 3.07 -18.91
C ASP A 26 -7.21 1.78 -18.68
N ASP A 27 -6.29 1.45 -19.60
CA ASP A 27 -5.42 0.26 -19.49
C ASP A 27 -4.14 0.52 -18.67
N ARG A 28 -3.96 1.71 -18.11
CA ARG A 28 -2.77 2.08 -17.33
C ARG A 28 -3.05 1.96 -15.85
N ARG A 29 -2.21 1.22 -15.16
CA ARG A 29 -2.23 1.12 -13.70
C ARG A 29 -0.82 1.22 -13.15
N THR A 30 -0.70 1.80 -11.97
CA THR A 30 0.57 1.93 -11.28
C THR A 30 0.37 2.00 -9.78
N GLY A 31 1.45 1.93 -9.04
CA GLY A 31 1.47 2.05 -7.59
C GLY A 31 2.85 2.44 -7.10
N LEU A 32 2.92 2.84 -5.85
CA LEU A 32 4.17 3.04 -5.11
C LEU A 32 3.95 2.79 -3.63
N VAL A 33 5.02 2.51 -2.91
CA VAL A 33 4.97 2.40 -1.45
C VAL A 33 5.23 3.78 -0.85
N THR A 34 4.34 4.18 0.07
CA THR A 34 4.51 5.37 0.91
C THR A 34 4.45 4.98 2.38
N LEU A 35 5.19 5.68 3.22
CA LEU A 35 5.17 5.51 4.68
C LEU A 35 4.24 6.52 5.35
N TRP A 36 3.73 7.49 4.61
CA TRP A 36 3.05 8.66 5.16
C TRP A 36 1.63 8.75 4.64
N ALA A 37 0.76 7.97 5.28
CA ALA A 37 -0.69 8.07 5.14
C ALA A 37 -1.29 8.25 6.53
N GLN A 38 -2.19 9.22 6.67
CA GLN A 38 -2.78 9.57 7.95
C GLN A 38 -4.26 9.95 7.77
N GLN A 39 -5.12 9.43 8.64
CA GLN A 39 -6.49 9.91 8.71
C GLN A 39 -6.50 11.40 9.07
N CYS A 40 -7.26 12.19 8.33
CA CYS A 40 -7.33 13.64 8.52
C CYS A 40 -8.75 14.17 8.75
N SER A 41 -9.77 13.31 8.70
CA SER A 41 -11.16 13.62 9.06
C SER A 41 -11.92 12.36 9.43
N ASP A 42 -12.85 12.48 10.38
CA ASP A 42 -13.74 11.38 10.80
C ASP A 42 -15.08 11.43 10.08
N LEU A 43 -15.60 12.61 9.83
CA LEU A 43 -16.91 12.79 9.21
C LEU A 43 -16.89 13.95 8.19
N PRO A 44 -16.90 13.68 6.89
CA PRO A 44 -16.73 12.34 6.31
C PRO A 44 -15.34 11.76 6.57
N PRO A 45 -15.15 10.42 6.52
CA PRO A 45 -13.85 9.81 6.74
C PRO A 45 -12.90 10.14 5.59
N MET A 46 -11.78 10.78 5.89
CA MET A 46 -10.77 11.17 4.90
C MET A 46 -9.36 10.79 5.34
N ILE A 47 -8.53 10.50 4.35
CA ILE A 47 -7.11 10.19 4.53
C ILE A 47 -6.24 11.14 3.70
N SER A 48 -5.13 11.59 4.27
CA SER A 48 -4.07 12.28 3.55
C SER A 48 -2.93 11.32 3.27
N VAL A 49 -2.36 11.39 2.06
CA VAL A 49 -1.26 10.54 1.61
C VAL A 49 -0.18 11.41 0.98
N ALA A 50 1.06 11.24 1.43
CA ALA A 50 2.20 11.93 0.83
C ALA A 50 2.75 11.10 -0.34
N ILE A 51 2.85 11.73 -1.50
CA ILE A 51 3.33 11.14 -2.75
C ILE A 51 4.54 11.93 -3.25
N PRO A 52 5.65 11.26 -3.63
CA PRO A 52 6.81 11.93 -4.20
C PRO A 52 6.44 12.74 -5.45
N ARG A 53 6.92 13.98 -5.52
CA ARG A 53 6.67 14.85 -6.69
C ARG A 53 7.25 14.26 -7.97
N GLY A 54 6.49 14.36 -9.04
CA GLY A 54 6.89 13.87 -10.37
C GLY A 54 6.74 12.37 -10.57
N SER A 55 6.21 11.65 -9.57
CA SER A 55 5.90 10.23 -9.74
C SER A 55 4.76 10.01 -10.75
N VAL A 56 4.81 8.91 -11.48
CA VAL A 56 3.83 8.56 -12.52
C VAL A 56 2.40 8.49 -11.96
N ILE A 57 2.27 8.01 -10.73
CA ILE A 57 0.97 7.84 -10.08
C ILE A 57 0.21 9.16 -9.88
N GLU A 58 0.90 10.29 -9.71
CA GLU A 58 0.26 11.60 -9.56
C GLU A 58 -0.63 11.96 -10.77
N THR A 59 -0.15 11.66 -11.98
CA THR A 59 -0.92 11.90 -13.20
C THR A 59 -2.15 11.00 -13.23
N ILE A 60 -1.98 9.72 -12.95
CA ILE A 60 -3.08 8.74 -12.99
C ILE A 60 -4.15 9.08 -11.93
N ILE A 61 -3.77 9.41 -10.71
CA ILE A 61 -4.72 9.83 -9.66
C ILE A 61 -5.52 11.07 -10.07
N ARG A 62 -4.87 12.05 -10.71
CA ARG A 62 -5.58 13.25 -11.18
C ARG A 62 -6.54 12.96 -12.32
N ASP A 63 -6.18 12.04 -13.22
CA ASP A 63 -7.00 11.64 -14.35
C ASP A 63 -8.21 10.82 -13.90
N CYS A 64 -8.03 9.78 -13.07
CA CYS A 64 -9.10 8.91 -12.59
C CYS A 64 -9.86 9.47 -11.37
N ARG A 65 -9.34 10.50 -10.70
CA ARG A 65 -9.93 11.12 -9.51
C ARG A 65 -10.12 10.17 -8.33
N SER A 66 -9.24 9.16 -8.21
CA SER A 66 -9.33 8.14 -7.16
C SER A 66 -7.99 7.46 -6.92
N PHE A 67 -7.88 6.76 -5.80
CA PHE A 67 -6.74 5.92 -5.46
C PHE A 67 -7.12 4.84 -4.46
N GLY A 68 -6.45 3.70 -4.53
CA GLY A 68 -6.53 2.63 -3.55
C GLY A 68 -5.33 2.67 -2.59
N LEU A 69 -5.53 2.22 -1.36
CA LEU A 69 -4.48 2.00 -0.38
C LEU A 69 -4.56 0.58 0.15
N THR A 70 -3.44 -0.11 0.19
CA THR A 70 -3.29 -1.40 0.87
C THR A 70 -2.28 -1.24 1.98
N ALA A 71 -2.68 -1.47 3.23
CA ALA A 71 -1.78 -1.51 4.37
C ALA A 71 -0.94 -2.79 4.31
N LEU A 72 0.37 -2.65 4.14
CA LEU A 72 1.29 -3.77 4.01
C LEU A 72 1.75 -4.26 5.38
N ARG A 73 1.95 -5.57 5.52
CA ARG A 73 2.58 -6.16 6.71
C ARG A 73 4.09 -6.03 6.64
N GLU A 74 4.76 -6.13 7.77
CA GLU A 74 6.23 -6.20 7.79
C GLU A 74 6.78 -7.39 6.98
N SER A 75 6.01 -8.48 6.88
CA SER A 75 6.35 -9.65 6.06
C SER A 75 6.29 -9.40 4.55
N ASP A 76 5.64 -8.32 4.10
CA ASP A 76 5.41 -8.01 2.69
C ASP A 76 6.58 -7.26 2.02
N ARG A 77 7.81 -7.45 2.52
CA ARG A 77 9.03 -6.77 2.03
C ARG A 77 9.30 -6.98 0.54
N LEU A 78 8.96 -8.13 -0.02
CA LEU A 78 9.14 -8.40 -1.45
C LEU A 78 8.22 -7.53 -2.30
N ILE A 79 7.01 -7.27 -1.81
CA ILE A 79 6.06 -6.35 -2.45
C ILE A 79 6.62 -4.93 -2.38
N SER A 80 7.04 -4.49 -1.18
CA SER A 80 7.63 -3.16 -1.02
C SER A 80 8.78 -2.92 -1.99
N ARG A 81 9.67 -3.88 -2.18
CA ARG A 81 10.80 -3.78 -3.13
C ARG A 81 10.37 -3.66 -4.59
N ARG A 82 9.22 -4.18 -4.97
CA ARG A 82 8.71 -4.09 -6.34
C ARG A 82 8.19 -2.69 -6.68
N PHE A 83 7.79 -1.94 -5.67
CA PHE A 83 7.26 -0.59 -5.81
C PHE A 83 8.20 0.49 -5.28
N ASP A 84 9.40 0.13 -4.86
CA ASP A 84 10.46 1.03 -4.42
C ASP A 84 11.80 0.59 -5.07
N PRO A 85 12.32 1.34 -6.04
CA PRO A 85 11.84 2.64 -6.53
C PRO A 85 10.48 2.55 -7.26
N PRO A 86 9.74 3.68 -7.34
CA PRO A 86 8.46 3.72 -8.06
C PRO A 86 8.60 3.26 -9.51
N PRO A 87 7.62 2.50 -10.05
CA PRO A 87 7.66 2.00 -11.42
C PRO A 87 7.78 3.12 -12.44
N ALA A 88 8.48 2.86 -13.54
CA ALA A 88 8.64 3.81 -14.63
C ALA A 88 7.35 3.96 -15.43
N ARG A 89 7.30 5.01 -16.25
CA ARG A 89 6.16 5.26 -17.12
C ARG A 89 6.00 4.13 -18.15
N GLY A 90 4.81 3.55 -18.22
CA GLY A 90 4.49 2.44 -19.13
C GLY A 90 4.76 1.05 -18.55
N GLU A 91 5.30 0.96 -17.35
CA GLU A 91 5.41 -0.30 -16.63
C GLU A 91 4.10 -0.60 -15.87
N ASP A 92 3.68 -1.86 -15.94
CA ASP A 92 2.62 -2.38 -15.07
C ASP A 92 3.25 -3.19 -13.94
N PRO A 93 3.36 -2.60 -12.74
CA PRO A 93 3.99 -3.27 -11.61
C PRO A 93 3.13 -4.41 -11.03
N PHE A 94 1.87 -4.52 -11.42
CA PHE A 94 0.94 -5.51 -10.88
C PHE A 94 0.89 -6.83 -11.66
N VAL A 95 1.69 -6.96 -12.72
CA VAL A 95 1.74 -8.21 -13.49
C VAL A 95 2.07 -9.40 -12.58
N GLY A 96 1.21 -10.44 -12.63
CA GLY A 96 1.35 -11.65 -11.81
C GLY A 96 0.90 -11.49 -10.35
N MET A 97 0.33 -10.35 -9.97
CA MET A 97 -0.25 -10.15 -8.64
C MET A 97 -1.76 -10.40 -8.65
N ARG A 98 -2.27 -10.91 -7.52
CA ARG A 98 -3.71 -11.03 -7.29
C ARG A 98 -4.25 -9.67 -6.83
N LEU A 99 -5.23 -9.16 -7.56
CA LEU A 99 -5.85 -7.86 -7.31
C LEU A 99 -7.36 -8.01 -7.16
N MET A 100 -7.94 -7.07 -6.46
CA MET A 100 -9.38 -6.81 -6.45
C MET A 100 -9.62 -5.33 -6.75
N THR A 101 -10.84 -4.98 -7.01
CA THR A 101 -11.33 -3.60 -7.08
C THR A 101 -12.53 -3.45 -6.15
N ALA A 102 -12.77 -2.24 -5.69
CA ALA A 102 -13.95 -1.92 -4.91
C ALA A 102 -14.79 -0.85 -5.65
N LYS A 103 -15.17 0.22 -5.00
CA LYS A 103 -16.13 1.19 -5.54
C LYS A 103 -15.56 2.06 -6.66
N THR A 104 -14.29 2.48 -6.55
CA THR A 104 -13.67 3.38 -7.54
C THR A 104 -13.06 2.65 -8.73
N GLY A 105 -12.85 1.35 -8.64
CA GLY A 105 -12.17 0.56 -9.66
C GLY A 105 -10.64 0.60 -9.57
N CYS A 106 -10.06 1.30 -8.60
CA CYS A 106 -8.62 1.26 -8.36
C CYS A 106 -8.15 -0.15 -7.96
N PRO A 107 -6.97 -0.59 -8.45
CA PRO A 107 -6.46 -1.89 -8.10
C PRO A 107 -6.05 -1.95 -6.63
N LEU A 108 -6.55 -2.92 -5.90
CA LEU A 108 -6.22 -3.22 -4.51
C LEU A 108 -5.50 -4.56 -4.45
N LEU A 109 -4.32 -4.59 -3.87
CA LEU A 109 -3.55 -5.83 -3.76
C LEU A 109 -4.26 -6.77 -2.76
N LEU A 110 -4.57 -8.01 -3.19
CA LEU A 110 -5.17 -9.04 -2.33
C LEU A 110 -4.15 -9.63 -1.34
N ARG A 111 -3.46 -8.72 -0.64
CA ARG A 111 -2.48 -9.06 0.38
C ARG A 111 -2.24 -7.84 1.29
N GLY A 112 -1.97 -8.07 2.55
CA GLY A 112 -1.79 -7.00 3.52
C GLY A 112 -2.70 -7.17 4.73
N GLU A 113 -2.90 -6.09 5.49
CA GLU A 113 -3.75 -6.09 6.68
C GLU A 113 -5.17 -5.66 6.36
N TYR A 114 -5.29 -4.51 5.73
CA TYR A 114 -6.56 -3.90 5.32
C TYR A 114 -6.37 -3.03 4.08
N TRP A 115 -7.48 -2.61 3.50
CA TRP A 115 -7.49 -1.76 2.33
C TRP A 115 -8.50 -0.62 2.46
N LEU A 116 -8.21 0.47 1.77
CA LEU A 116 -9.06 1.64 1.63
C LEU A 116 -9.22 1.95 0.14
N ASP A 117 -10.43 2.29 -0.26
CA ASP A 117 -10.76 2.79 -1.60
C ASP A 117 -11.24 4.23 -1.49
N CYS A 118 -10.59 5.15 -2.21
CA CYS A 118 -10.70 6.58 -1.97
C CYS A 118 -11.03 7.35 -3.24
N GLU A 119 -11.99 8.27 -3.13
CA GLU A 119 -12.24 9.32 -4.12
C GLU A 119 -11.39 10.55 -3.81
N LEU A 120 -10.71 11.10 -4.80
CA LEU A 120 -9.85 12.26 -4.64
C LEU A 120 -10.67 13.52 -4.32
N VAL A 121 -10.44 14.10 -3.17
CA VAL A 121 -11.00 15.42 -2.77
C VAL A 121 -10.16 16.55 -3.33
N GLY A 122 -8.84 16.44 -3.21
CA GLY A 122 -7.90 17.44 -3.68
C GLY A 122 -6.46 17.10 -3.32
N HIS A 123 -5.56 18.02 -3.62
CA HIS A 123 -4.17 17.89 -3.23
C HIS A 123 -3.58 19.23 -2.78
N LEU A 124 -2.61 19.16 -1.88
CA LEU A 124 -1.80 20.28 -1.43
C LEU A 124 -0.37 20.08 -1.94
N ALA A 125 0.25 21.15 -2.41
CA ALA A 125 1.59 21.15 -2.94
C ALA A 125 2.52 22.07 -2.12
N PRO A 126 2.79 21.75 -0.84
CA PRO A 126 3.72 22.53 -0.04
C PRO A 126 5.11 22.48 -0.69
N GLU A 127 5.96 23.45 -0.39
CA GLU A 127 7.35 23.38 -0.80
C GLU A 127 8.01 22.13 -0.17
N GLY A 128 8.58 21.26 -1.00
CA GLY A 128 9.18 20.01 -0.52
C GLY A 128 9.18 18.92 -1.58
N SER A 129 9.63 17.74 -1.20
CA SER A 129 9.79 16.57 -2.08
C SER A 129 8.48 15.81 -2.35
N HIS A 130 7.42 16.08 -1.61
CA HIS A 130 6.13 15.38 -1.70
C HIS A 130 4.96 16.34 -1.87
N ARG A 131 3.88 15.82 -2.41
CA ARG A 131 2.55 16.44 -2.40
C ARG A 131 1.63 15.62 -1.52
N LEU A 132 0.67 16.28 -0.87
CA LEU A 132 -0.37 15.62 -0.09
C LEU A 132 -1.63 15.47 -0.92
N TYR A 133 -2.07 14.25 -1.11
CA TYR A 133 -3.34 13.92 -1.74
C TYR A 133 -4.35 13.57 -0.66
N ILE A 134 -5.52 14.16 -0.74
CA ILE A 134 -6.61 13.96 0.22
C ILE A 134 -7.72 13.17 -0.46
N GLY A 135 -8.06 12.02 0.10
CA GLY A 135 -9.12 11.15 -0.39
C GLY A 135 -10.23 10.96 0.64
N HIS A 136 -11.46 11.00 0.15
CA HIS A 136 -12.63 10.54 0.89
C HIS A 136 -12.67 9.00 0.82
N ILE A 137 -12.67 8.33 1.96
CA ILE A 137 -12.74 6.88 2.04
C ILE A 137 -14.17 6.45 1.71
N VAL A 138 -14.37 5.81 0.57
CA VAL A 138 -15.70 5.39 0.08
C VAL A 138 -15.96 3.90 0.24
N ALA A 139 -14.91 3.11 0.47
CA ALA A 139 -15.00 1.70 0.86
C ALA A 139 -13.73 1.28 1.60
N SER A 140 -13.84 0.27 2.45
CA SER A 140 -12.70 -0.31 3.18
C SER A 140 -13.01 -1.73 3.63
N GLY A 141 -11.97 -2.51 3.95
CA GLY A 141 -12.13 -3.83 4.49
C GLY A 141 -10.82 -4.45 4.96
N PHE A 142 -10.94 -5.53 5.71
CA PHE A 142 -9.82 -6.36 6.11
C PHE A 142 -9.60 -7.48 5.09
N PHE A 143 -8.36 -7.84 4.86
CA PHE A 143 -8.07 -9.11 4.20
C PHE A 143 -8.25 -10.24 5.21
N LYS A 144 -8.91 -11.33 4.78
CA LYS A 144 -8.92 -12.55 5.59
C LYS A 144 -7.47 -13.01 5.77
N ALA A 145 -7.10 -13.41 6.99
CA ALA A 145 -5.84 -14.10 7.20
C ALA A 145 -5.83 -15.30 6.25
N GLU A 146 -4.81 -15.42 5.39
CA GLU A 146 -4.60 -16.65 4.65
C GLU A 146 -4.41 -17.73 5.71
N GLU A 147 -5.29 -18.74 5.72
CA GLU A 147 -4.97 -20.02 6.34
C GLU A 147 -3.69 -20.47 5.65
N THR A 148 -2.57 -20.41 6.35
CA THR A 148 -1.34 -21.03 5.90
C THR A 148 -1.66 -22.49 5.71
N ASP A 149 -1.67 -22.96 4.45
CA ASP A 149 -1.63 -24.37 4.09
C ASP A 149 -0.31 -24.95 4.64
N ASP A 150 -0.32 -25.23 5.93
CA ASP A 150 0.70 -26.05 6.61
C ASP A 150 0.26 -27.53 6.52
N ALA A 151 0.01 -27.97 5.29
CA ALA A 151 -0.29 -29.35 4.96
C ALA A 151 0.94 -30.00 4.29
N SER A 152 2.10 -29.97 4.96
CA SER A 152 3.25 -30.79 4.55
C SER A 152 4.24 -31.08 5.67
N ALA A 153 3.76 -31.52 6.85
CA ALA A 153 4.61 -32.07 7.89
C ALA A 153 3.92 -33.13 8.78
N GLU A 154 3.01 -33.92 8.22
CA GLU A 154 2.54 -35.16 8.89
C GLU A 154 2.51 -36.33 7.89
N GLY A 155 3.69 -36.81 7.58
CA GLY A 155 3.84 -37.98 6.69
C GLY A 155 5.12 -38.78 6.86
N ALA A 156 5.77 -38.72 8.04
CA ALA A 156 6.99 -39.50 8.25
C ALA A 156 7.19 -39.91 9.70
N ALA A 157 6.22 -40.52 10.35
CA ALA A 157 6.45 -41.18 11.64
C ALA A 157 5.41 -42.27 11.96
N VAL A 158 5.18 -43.22 11.07
CA VAL A 158 4.56 -44.51 11.43
C VAL A 158 5.15 -45.60 10.52
N SER A 159 6.32 -46.08 10.81
CA SER A 159 6.79 -47.40 10.42
C SER A 159 8.07 -47.78 11.17
N LYS A 160 7.94 -48.17 12.41
CA LYS A 160 8.91 -49.05 13.10
C LYS A 160 8.37 -49.44 14.48
N ALA A 161 7.47 -50.37 14.51
CA ALA A 161 7.22 -51.20 15.68
C ALA A 161 6.36 -52.35 15.24
N HIS A 162 6.97 -53.42 14.69
CA HIS A 162 6.50 -54.82 14.75
C HIS A 162 7.53 -55.68 14.04
N ALA A 163 8.60 -55.98 14.76
CA ALA A 163 9.40 -57.16 14.52
C ALA A 163 10.15 -57.44 15.82
N GLU A 164 9.50 -58.27 16.66
CA GLU A 164 10.16 -59.20 17.60
C GLU A 164 9.10 -59.69 18.61
N ALA A 165 8.53 -60.82 18.30
CA ALA A 165 8.21 -61.86 19.24
C ALA A 165 7.84 -63.13 18.45
#